data_bbddf9f1666b5a5c1b6b5a343c96df92
#
_entry.id   bbddf9f1666b5a5c1b6b5a343c96df92
#
_cell.length_a   1.000
_cell.length_b   1.000
_cell.length_c   1.000
_cell.angle_alpha   90.00
_cell.angle_beta   90.00
_cell.angle_gamma   90.00
#
_symmetry.space_group_name_H-M   'P 1'
#
loop_
_entity.id
_entity.type
_entity.pdbx_description
1 polymer ?
#
loop_
_entity_poly.entity_id
_entity_poly.type
_entity_poly.pdbx_seq_one_letter_code
_entity_poly.pdbx_strand_id
1 'polypeptide(L)'
;MPTLRPDPSFYPSPKLAMRAPPEKLAYVAMMNPKYEGRSDGLGVVDVDPASPDFGLVVGQVELPHADNELHHFGWNACSSHVCPWSPHAHVERRYLIVPGLRSSRVHIVDTKENPRQPKLVKVIEADEIAKRTGFRSPHTVHCGPDGVYLSALGSSSGNGKVGADGPGGLFMLDHESFAIKEAWEADGGTQYFHYDFWWHLGYDKMITSEWGTPSMFLEGLNPELLLSGKYGNSLHLWDLRKRRHEKALQLGDQYQMVLELRPAHNPKKPFGFAGVVISTEDLSASVWLWYLDKTDDEWKIQKVIAIPAEPADADDLPPLLKGFGAVPPLITDINLSVDDRLLYVACWGTGEMRQYDVSDPFKPELVGSVRIGGIVGRTPHPSRPWDGSLPSHWGSRKERGVPCGAPCHPWRWDTRSQSGRPCSSRC
;
A
#
# COMPACT_ATOMS: atom_id res chain seq x y z
N MET A 1 14.72 -11.75 34.76
CA MET A 1 14.50 -10.62 33.87
C MET A 1 13.22 -9.94 34.31
N PRO A 2 13.13 -8.60 34.39
CA PRO A 2 11.86 -7.96 34.69
C PRO A 2 10.84 -8.35 33.63
N THR A 3 9.66 -8.76 34.06
CA THR A 3 8.54 -9.05 33.16
C THR A 3 8.09 -7.72 32.56
N LEU A 4 8.38 -7.49 31.30
CA LEU A 4 7.93 -6.29 30.58
C LEU A 4 6.40 -6.32 30.51
N ARG A 5 5.74 -5.26 30.99
CA ARG A 5 4.29 -5.15 30.89
C ARG A 5 3.91 -4.74 29.48
N PRO A 6 2.81 -5.29 28.92
CA PRO A 6 2.28 -4.79 27.66
C PRO A 6 2.00 -3.30 27.71
N ASP A 7 2.26 -2.60 26.61
CA ASP A 7 1.89 -1.20 26.44
C ASP A 7 0.34 -1.06 26.48
N PRO A 8 -0.20 0.01 27.06
CA PRO A 8 -1.65 0.23 27.10
C PRO A 8 -2.33 0.27 25.74
N SER A 9 -1.61 0.58 24.66
CA SER A 9 -2.13 0.57 23.28
C SER A 9 -2.14 -0.82 22.64
N PHE A 10 -1.62 -1.85 23.32
CA PHE A 10 -1.54 -3.21 22.81
C PHE A 10 -2.74 -4.06 23.27
N TYR A 11 -3.38 -4.70 22.32
CA TYR A 11 -4.50 -5.65 22.58
C TYR A 11 -4.01 -7.09 22.38
N PRO A 12 -4.34 -8.01 23.32
CA PRO A 12 -3.86 -9.41 23.28
C PRO A 12 -4.35 -10.24 22.08
N SER A 13 -5.30 -9.73 21.30
CA SER A 13 -5.74 -10.39 20.06
C SER A 13 -6.44 -9.40 19.13
N PRO A 14 -6.54 -9.69 17.82
CA PRO A 14 -7.33 -8.89 16.88
C PRO A 14 -8.78 -8.71 17.33
N LYS A 15 -9.41 -9.76 17.85
CA LYS A 15 -10.78 -9.68 18.40
C LYS A 15 -10.92 -8.70 19.56
N LEU A 16 -9.91 -8.56 20.39
CA LEU A 16 -9.91 -7.57 21.48
C LEU A 16 -9.60 -6.16 20.94
N ALA A 17 -8.76 -6.04 19.92
CA ALA A 17 -8.49 -4.76 19.24
C ALA A 17 -9.76 -4.14 18.65
N MET A 18 -10.75 -4.93 18.23
CA MET A 18 -12.06 -4.44 17.79
C MET A 18 -12.84 -3.68 18.86
N ARG A 19 -12.43 -3.77 20.13
CA ARG A 19 -13.02 -3.02 21.25
C ARG A 19 -12.32 -1.69 21.52
N ALA A 20 -11.25 -1.40 20.78
CA ALA A 20 -10.56 -0.11 20.86
C ALA A 20 -11.53 1.03 20.52
N PRO A 21 -11.42 2.19 21.15
CA PRO A 21 -12.12 3.38 20.70
C PRO A 21 -11.81 3.65 19.22
N PRO A 22 -12.76 4.17 18.43
CA PRO A 22 -12.50 4.57 17.06
C PRO A 22 -11.33 5.57 16.99
N GLU A 23 -10.47 5.41 16.00
CA GLU A 23 -9.42 6.38 15.72
C GLU A 23 -10.04 7.71 15.30
N LYS A 24 -9.41 8.81 15.71
CA LYS A 24 -9.87 10.17 15.42
C LYS A 24 -9.02 10.88 14.39
N LEU A 25 -7.86 10.35 14.09
CA LEU A 25 -6.92 10.88 13.12
C LEU A 25 -6.48 9.79 12.16
N ALA A 26 -6.32 10.15 10.89
CA ALA A 26 -5.66 9.32 9.88
C ALA A 26 -4.41 10.05 9.38
N TYR A 27 -3.32 9.31 9.21
CA TYR A 27 -2.11 9.81 8.55
C TYR A 27 -2.14 9.40 7.09
N VAL A 28 -1.82 10.33 6.19
CA VAL A 28 -1.90 10.13 4.74
C VAL A 28 -0.62 10.60 4.09
N ALA A 29 -0.04 9.79 3.22
CA ALA A 29 1.10 10.21 2.40
C ALA A 29 0.68 11.30 1.41
N MET A 30 1.46 12.38 1.38
CA MET A 30 1.29 13.47 0.43
C MET A 30 2.50 13.51 -0.48
N MET A 31 2.32 13.13 -1.74
CA MET A 31 3.37 13.15 -2.75
C MET A 31 3.34 14.43 -3.57
N ASN A 32 4.51 14.92 -3.95
CA ASN A 32 4.66 15.94 -4.98
C ASN A 32 5.17 15.31 -6.28
N PRO A 33 4.28 14.89 -7.18
CA PRO A 33 4.66 14.14 -8.38
C PRO A 33 5.45 14.94 -9.40
N LYS A 34 5.55 16.27 -9.25
CA LYS A 34 6.27 17.13 -10.18
C LYS A 34 7.68 17.49 -9.74
N TYR A 35 8.06 17.08 -8.54
CA TYR A 35 9.39 17.37 -7.96
C TYR A 35 9.83 18.85 -8.05
N GLU A 36 8.89 19.78 -8.09
CA GLU A 36 9.12 21.23 -8.27
C GLU A 36 9.79 21.89 -7.04
N GLY A 37 10.80 21.25 -6.48
CA GLY A 37 11.51 21.75 -5.29
C GLY A 37 10.70 21.65 -3.99
N ARG A 38 9.56 20.96 -4.02
CA ARG A 38 8.75 20.67 -2.82
C ARG A 38 9.02 19.26 -2.35
N SER A 39 9.09 19.09 -1.05
CA SER A 39 9.18 17.77 -0.43
C SER A 39 7.82 17.08 -0.36
N ASP A 40 7.87 15.76 -0.29
CA ASP A 40 6.75 14.95 0.14
C ASP A 40 6.55 15.09 1.67
N GLY A 41 5.42 14.63 2.18
CA GLY A 41 5.13 14.70 3.60
C GLY A 41 4.01 13.77 4.03
N LEU A 42 3.63 13.85 5.29
CA LEU A 42 2.43 13.21 5.81
C LEU A 42 1.41 14.27 6.22
N GLY A 43 0.19 14.13 5.73
CA GLY A 43 -0.97 14.87 6.19
C GLY A 43 -1.64 14.16 7.36
N VAL A 44 -2.23 14.94 8.26
CA VAL A 44 -3.05 14.44 9.35
C VAL A 44 -4.49 14.84 9.08
N VAL A 45 -5.35 13.86 8.87
CA VAL A 45 -6.77 14.08 8.57
C VAL A 45 -7.60 13.81 9.82
N ASP A 46 -8.51 14.72 10.15
CA ASP A 46 -9.48 14.48 11.20
C ASP A 46 -10.57 13.51 10.67
N VAL A 47 -10.67 12.35 11.29
CA VAL A 47 -11.66 11.31 10.93
C VAL A 47 -12.68 11.06 12.02
N ASP A 48 -12.77 11.92 13.04
CA ASP A 48 -13.82 11.88 14.07
C ASP A 48 -15.12 12.45 13.48
N PRO A 49 -16.16 11.62 13.25
CA PRO A 49 -17.42 12.12 12.67
C PRO A 49 -18.15 13.13 13.56
N ALA A 50 -17.77 13.27 14.83
CA ALA A 50 -18.30 14.29 15.73
C ALA A 50 -17.50 15.61 15.72
N SER A 51 -16.37 15.64 15.03
CA SER A 51 -15.52 16.83 14.93
C SER A 51 -16.03 17.82 13.89
N PRO A 52 -15.96 19.14 14.15
CA PRO A 52 -16.25 20.15 13.13
C PRO A 52 -15.22 20.13 11.97
N ASP A 53 -14.06 19.53 12.19
CA ASP A 53 -12.97 19.41 11.23
C ASP A 53 -13.00 18.06 10.47
N PHE A 54 -14.06 17.26 10.61
CA PHE A 54 -14.19 15.95 9.97
C PHE A 54 -13.88 16.02 8.46
N GLY A 55 -12.94 15.18 8.01
CA GLY A 55 -12.50 15.12 6.62
C GLY A 55 -11.49 16.21 6.22
N LEU A 56 -11.11 17.12 7.13
CA LEU A 56 -10.10 18.13 6.85
C LEU A 56 -8.70 17.67 7.24
N VAL A 57 -7.70 18.17 6.53
CA VAL A 57 -6.32 18.04 6.96
C VAL A 57 -6.06 19.07 8.06
N VAL A 58 -5.77 18.58 9.25
CA VAL A 58 -5.61 19.39 10.48
C VAL A 58 -4.16 19.56 10.91
N GLY A 59 -3.24 18.92 10.19
CA GLY A 59 -1.81 19.03 10.43
C GLY A 59 -1.01 18.35 9.33
N GLN A 60 0.30 18.58 9.36
CA GLN A 60 1.21 17.95 8.41
C GLN A 60 2.65 17.93 8.94
N VAL A 61 3.47 17.04 8.41
CA VAL A 61 4.91 17.07 8.53
C VAL A 61 5.53 16.96 7.14
N GLU A 62 6.38 17.91 6.78
CA GLU A 62 7.17 17.85 5.55
C GLU A 62 8.45 17.06 5.79
N LEU A 63 8.84 16.24 4.81
CA LEU A 63 10.10 15.51 4.86
C LEU A 63 11.23 16.35 4.23
N PRO A 64 12.46 16.24 4.72
CA PRO A 64 13.51 17.23 4.40
C PRO A 64 14.04 17.18 2.96
N HIS A 65 13.69 16.16 2.19
CA HIS A 65 14.21 15.98 0.84
C HIS A 65 13.06 15.98 -0.17
N ALA A 66 13.24 16.65 -1.30
CA ALA A 66 12.40 16.44 -2.47
C ALA A 66 12.68 15.02 -3.03
N ASP A 67 11.80 14.53 -3.87
CA ASP A 67 12.02 13.29 -4.61
C ASP A 67 12.06 12.02 -3.71
N ASN A 68 11.23 11.97 -2.67
CA ASN A 68 11.12 10.77 -1.83
C ASN A 68 10.21 9.71 -2.47
N GLU A 69 9.08 10.12 -3.04
CA GLU A 69 8.04 9.24 -3.57
C GLU A 69 7.50 8.28 -2.49
N LEU A 70 6.64 8.79 -1.63
CA LEU A 70 6.06 8.04 -0.52
C LEU A 70 4.91 7.17 -1.00
N HIS A 71 5.00 5.87 -0.81
CA HIS A 71 3.94 4.93 -1.11
C HIS A 71 3.33 4.34 0.17
N HIS A 72 4.09 3.56 0.90
CA HIS A 72 3.68 2.89 2.11
C HIS A 72 4.40 3.45 3.33
N PHE A 73 3.77 3.34 4.48
CA PHE A 73 4.39 3.55 5.77
C PHE A 73 3.65 2.74 6.83
N GLY A 74 4.30 2.47 7.95
CA GLY A 74 3.73 1.65 9.01
C GLY A 74 4.19 2.08 10.38
N TRP A 75 3.56 1.50 11.40
CA TRP A 75 3.92 1.73 12.80
C TRP A 75 5.12 0.89 13.21
N ASN A 76 5.92 1.42 14.15
CA ASN A 76 7.03 0.69 14.76
C ASN A 76 6.59 -0.49 15.62
N ALA A 77 5.33 -0.54 16.05
CA ALA A 77 4.77 -1.59 16.88
C ALA A 77 3.33 -1.89 16.51
N CYS A 78 2.89 -3.12 16.74
CA CYS A 78 1.53 -3.56 16.49
C CYS A 78 0.56 -3.04 17.56
N SER A 79 -0.69 -2.76 17.17
CA SER A 79 -1.76 -2.46 18.11
C SER A 79 -2.39 -3.72 18.72
N SER A 80 -2.09 -4.90 18.18
CA SER A 80 -2.58 -6.17 18.71
C SER A 80 -1.61 -7.31 18.36
N HIS A 81 -1.94 -8.52 18.79
CA HIS A 81 -1.17 -9.73 18.47
C HIS A 81 -1.33 -10.11 16.99
N VAL A 82 -0.81 -9.27 16.08
CA VAL A 82 -0.84 -9.47 14.62
C VAL A 82 0.49 -9.97 14.07
N CYS A 83 1.56 -10.00 14.85
CA CYS A 83 2.79 -10.66 14.48
C CYS A 83 2.99 -11.96 15.30
N PRO A 84 3.63 -12.97 14.71
CA PRO A 84 3.89 -14.23 15.43
C PRO A 84 4.65 -13.99 16.73
N TRP A 85 4.20 -14.68 17.77
CA TRP A 85 4.81 -14.67 19.11
C TRP A 85 4.80 -13.33 19.85
N SER A 86 4.39 -12.24 19.25
CA SER A 86 4.32 -10.88 19.81
C SER A 86 5.36 -10.56 20.89
N PRO A 87 6.66 -10.69 20.63
CA PRO A 87 7.69 -10.53 21.65
C PRO A 87 7.84 -9.09 22.12
N HIS A 88 7.27 -8.14 21.38
CA HIS A 88 7.39 -6.70 21.59
C HIS A 88 6.08 -6.03 22.04
N ALA A 89 5.20 -6.76 22.71
CA ALA A 89 3.95 -6.20 23.25
C ALA A 89 4.15 -4.98 24.20
N HIS A 90 5.34 -4.81 24.75
CA HIS A 90 5.73 -3.69 25.61
C HIS A 90 6.18 -2.44 24.83
N VAL A 91 6.37 -2.54 23.53
CA VAL A 91 6.83 -1.41 22.70
C VAL A 91 5.65 -0.50 22.39
N GLU A 92 5.79 0.78 22.70
CA GLU A 92 4.75 1.77 22.41
C GLU A 92 4.57 1.96 20.91
N ARG A 93 3.34 1.91 20.43
CA ARG A 93 2.97 2.29 19.05
C ARG A 93 2.96 3.81 18.92
N ARG A 94 4.08 4.38 18.54
CA ARG A 94 4.35 5.81 18.59
C ARG A 94 4.94 6.38 17.31
N TYR A 95 5.80 5.62 16.65
CA TYR A 95 6.55 6.11 15.51
C TYR A 95 5.99 5.58 14.19
N LEU A 96 5.86 6.47 13.21
CA LEU A 96 5.64 6.09 11.82
C LEU A 96 6.99 5.91 11.13
N ILE A 97 7.16 4.80 10.46
CA ILE A 97 8.32 4.45 9.66
C ILE A 97 7.92 4.70 8.20
N VAL A 98 8.54 5.68 7.57
CA VAL A 98 8.11 6.24 6.28
C VAL A 98 9.23 6.11 5.26
N PRO A 99 9.21 5.05 4.44
CA PRO A 99 10.18 4.87 3.36
C PRO A 99 9.90 5.83 2.21
N GLY A 100 10.97 6.32 1.60
CA GLY A 100 10.97 7.03 0.33
C GLY A 100 11.47 6.08 -0.77
N LEU A 101 10.58 5.66 -1.64
CA LEU A 101 10.85 4.66 -2.67
C LEU A 101 11.99 5.11 -3.60
N ARG A 102 11.91 6.33 -4.13
CA ARG A 102 12.89 6.89 -5.07
C ARG A 102 14.17 7.31 -4.35
N SER A 103 14.05 7.99 -3.22
CA SER A 103 15.22 8.46 -2.46
C SER A 103 15.98 7.36 -1.74
N SER A 104 15.39 6.19 -1.59
CA SER A 104 15.92 5.06 -0.80
C SER A 104 16.18 5.41 0.68
N ARG A 105 15.57 6.46 1.22
CA ARG A 105 15.66 6.86 2.63
C ARG A 105 14.52 6.26 3.45
N VAL A 106 14.71 6.20 4.76
CA VAL A 106 13.62 5.89 5.69
C VAL A 106 13.53 7.00 6.73
N HIS A 107 12.34 7.58 6.88
CA HIS A 107 12.07 8.67 7.80
C HIS A 107 11.30 8.14 9.00
N ILE A 108 11.69 8.58 10.21
CA ILE A 108 11.04 8.21 11.46
C ILE A 108 10.29 9.42 11.99
N VAL A 109 8.99 9.30 12.11
CA VAL A 109 8.10 10.39 12.52
C VAL A 109 7.44 10.06 13.85
N ASP A 110 7.64 10.91 14.85
CA ASP A 110 7.08 10.77 16.20
C ASP A 110 5.70 11.44 16.27
N THR A 111 4.70 10.69 16.74
CA THR A 111 3.32 11.15 16.85
C THR A 111 2.87 11.43 18.29
N LYS A 112 3.72 11.18 19.30
CA LYS A 112 3.29 11.12 20.70
C LYS A 112 2.92 12.48 21.32
N GLU A 113 3.79 13.48 21.17
CA GLU A 113 3.59 14.77 21.85
C GLU A 113 2.37 15.51 21.32
N ASN A 114 2.23 15.56 20.00
CA ASN A 114 1.09 16.15 19.33
C ASN A 114 0.73 15.35 18.07
N PRO A 115 -0.25 14.44 18.16
CA PRO A 115 -0.66 13.62 17.01
C PRO A 115 -1.15 14.43 15.79
N ARG A 116 -1.63 15.67 16.00
CA ARG A 116 -2.02 16.58 14.92
C ARG A 116 -0.82 17.31 14.27
N GLN A 117 0.33 17.31 14.92
CA GLN A 117 1.57 17.91 14.42
C GLN A 117 2.76 17.00 14.71
N PRO A 118 2.81 15.84 14.03
CA PRO A 118 3.90 14.88 14.23
C PRO A 118 5.24 15.48 13.83
N LYS A 119 6.33 14.95 14.39
CA LYS A 119 7.69 15.47 14.19
C LYS A 119 8.59 14.44 13.55
N LEU A 120 9.33 14.82 12.53
CA LEU A 120 10.45 14.03 12.04
C LEU A 120 11.55 14.01 13.11
N VAL A 121 11.98 12.80 13.52
CA VAL A 121 13.00 12.63 14.58
C VAL A 121 14.28 11.96 14.08
N LYS A 122 14.22 11.23 12.96
CA LYS A 122 15.39 10.57 12.37
C LYS A 122 15.20 10.38 10.88
N VAL A 123 16.29 10.45 10.12
CA VAL A 123 16.40 9.97 8.74
C VAL A 123 17.49 8.90 8.71
N ILE A 124 17.19 7.78 8.09
CA ILE A 124 18.14 6.72 7.77
C ILE A 124 18.51 6.93 6.31
N GLU A 125 19.76 7.22 6.03
CA GLU A 125 20.23 7.58 4.69
C GLU A 125 20.35 6.35 3.77
N ALA A 126 20.16 6.58 2.48
CA ALA A 126 20.20 5.55 1.44
C ALA A 126 21.51 4.73 1.45
N ASP A 127 22.64 5.42 1.64
CA ASP A 127 23.96 4.79 1.65
C ASP A 127 24.16 3.89 2.89
N GLU A 128 23.54 4.26 4.02
CA GLU A 128 23.56 3.42 5.22
C GLU A 128 22.78 2.13 4.99
N ILE A 129 21.59 2.22 4.39
CA ILE A 129 20.76 1.07 4.04
C ILE A 129 21.50 0.16 3.05
N ALA A 130 21.99 0.73 1.95
CA ALA A 130 22.71 -0.04 0.93
C ALA A 130 23.96 -0.74 1.48
N LYS A 131 24.73 -0.06 2.33
CA LYS A 131 25.94 -0.62 2.95
C LYS A 131 25.65 -1.77 3.91
N ARG A 132 24.54 -1.69 4.66
CA ARG A 132 24.20 -2.66 5.72
C ARG A 132 23.44 -3.85 5.19
N THR A 133 22.61 -3.65 4.16
CA THR A 133 21.67 -4.67 3.68
C THR A 133 21.90 -5.08 2.23
N GLY A 134 22.57 -4.25 1.43
CA GLY A 134 22.67 -4.41 -0.02
C GLY A 134 21.43 -3.92 -0.79
N PHE A 135 20.38 -3.43 -0.11
CA PHE A 135 19.11 -3.07 -0.74
C PHE A 135 18.96 -1.58 -1.01
N ARG A 136 18.00 -1.26 -1.90
CA ARG A 136 17.54 0.08 -2.28
C ARG A 136 16.03 0.09 -2.47
N SER A 137 15.46 1.28 -2.54
CA SER A 137 14.03 1.50 -2.80
C SER A 137 13.14 0.77 -1.79
N PRO A 138 13.25 1.11 -0.49
CA PRO A 138 12.37 0.57 0.54
C PRO A 138 10.93 0.95 0.27
N HIS A 139 9.99 0.04 0.55
CA HIS A 139 8.59 0.21 0.19
C HIS A 139 7.62 -0.12 1.33
N THR A 140 7.24 -1.38 1.50
CA THR A 140 6.25 -1.79 2.50
C THR A 140 6.88 -1.91 3.89
N VAL A 141 6.12 -1.57 4.92
CA VAL A 141 6.56 -1.57 6.32
C VAL A 141 5.56 -2.32 7.20
N HIS A 142 6.05 -3.32 7.92
CA HIS A 142 5.27 -4.00 8.96
C HIS A 142 6.10 -4.22 10.22
N CYS A 143 5.45 -4.03 11.38
CA CYS A 143 6.01 -4.48 12.64
C CYS A 143 6.08 -6.01 12.65
N GLY A 144 7.23 -6.58 12.87
CA GLY A 144 7.50 -8.03 12.83
C GLY A 144 7.94 -8.62 14.16
N PRO A 145 8.16 -9.93 14.22
CA PRO A 145 8.51 -10.62 15.47
C PRO A 145 9.78 -10.12 16.15
N ASP A 146 10.77 -9.74 15.39
CA ASP A 146 12.12 -9.40 15.85
C ASP A 146 12.63 -8.06 15.32
N GLY A 147 11.79 -7.24 14.72
CA GLY A 147 12.11 -5.92 14.22
C GLY A 147 10.94 -5.27 13.49
N VAL A 148 11.14 -4.07 13.00
CA VAL A 148 10.29 -3.49 11.95
C VAL A 148 10.83 -3.95 10.61
N TYR A 149 10.02 -4.65 9.86
CA TYR A 149 10.39 -5.22 8.56
C TYR A 149 10.04 -4.24 7.44
N LEU A 150 10.93 -4.13 6.47
CA LEU A 150 10.72 -3.34 5.27
C LEU A 150 11.03 -4.19 4.05
N SER A 151 10.16 -4.13 3.03
CA SER A 151 10.53 -4.61 1.71
C SER A 151 11.39 -3.58 0.98
N ALA A 152 12.21 -4.06 0.08
CA ALA A 152 13.01 -3.25 -0.83
C ALA A 152 12.84 -3.78 -2.26
N LEU A 153 12.60 -2.88 -3.22
CA LEU A 153 12.26 -3.28 -4.59
C LEU A 153 13.48 -3.46 -5.51
N GLY A 154 14.65 -3.17 -4.99
CA GLY A 154 15.92 -3.36 -5.71
C GLY A 154 17.12 -3.45 -4.78
N SER A 155 18.29 -3.67 -5.35
CA SER A 155 19.55 -3.77 -4.61
C SER A 155 20.66 -2.91 -5.20
N SER A 156 21.71 -2.73 -4.43
CA SER A 156 22.92 -2.01 -4.84
C SER A 156 23.75 -2.78 -5.89
N SER A 157 23.43 -4.05 -6.14
CA SER A 157 24.06 -4.88 -7.17
C SER A 157 23.52 -4.65 -8.59
N GLY A 158 22.49 -3.81 -8.73
CA GLY A 158 21.88 -3.46 -10.02
C GLY A 158 22.87 -2.76 -10.95
N ASN A 159 22.72 -2.99 -12.25
CA ASN A 159 23.61 -2.44 -13.28
C ASN A 159 23.03 -1.23 -14.03
N GLY A 160 21.91 -0.68 -13.55
CA GLY A 160 21.23 0.49 -14.09
C GLY A 160 20.48 0.27 -15.42
N LYS A 161 20.38 -0.97 -15.91
CA LYS A 161 19.51 -1.30 -17.03
C LYS A 161 18.10 -1.55 -16.56
N VAL A 162 17.12 -1.23 -17.37
CA VAL A 162 15.71 -1.48 -17.09
C VAL A 162 15.48 -2.94 -16.72
N GLY A 163 14.86 -3.18 -15.58
CA GLY A 163 14.62 -4.51 -15.04
C GLY A 163 15.85 -5.21 -14.45
N ALA A 164 16.97 -4.52 -14.30
CA ALA A 164 18.22 -5.07 -13.78
C ALA A 164 18.80 -4.24 -12.62
N ASP A 165 17.90 -3.75 -11.75
CA ASP A 165 18.27 -3.02 -10.52
C ASP A 165 18.75 -3.96 -9.40
N GLY A 166 18.95 -5.24 -9.71
CA GLY A 166 19.23 -6.29 -8.75
C GLY A 166 17.95 -6.81 -8.06
N PRO A 167 18.07 -7.95 -7.36
CA PRO A 167 16.91 -8.50 -6.67
C PRO A 167 16.42 -7.56 -5.56
N GLY A 168 15.11 -7.51 -5.35
CA GLY A 168 14.53 -6.98 -4.13
C GLY A 168 14.79 -7.89 -2.93
N GLY A 169 14.24 -7.52 -1.77
CA GLY A 169 14.36 -8.33 -0.55
C GLY A 169 13.71 -7.68 0.65
N LEU A 170 13.94 -8.25 1.81
CA LEU A 170 13.45 -7.73 3.09
C LEU A 170 14.63 -7.38 4.00
N PHE A 171 14.50 -6.29 4.76
CA PHE A 171 15.44 -5.95 5.80
C PHE A 171 14.73 -5.48 7.07
N MET A 172 15.47 -5.40 8.17
CA MET A 172 14.89 -5.13 9.47
C MET A 172 15.54 -3.92 10.15
N LEU A 173 14.68 -3.15 10.83
CA LEU A 173 15.08 -2.15 11.81
C LEU A 173 14.74 -2.63 13.22
N ASP A 174 15.50 -2.15 14.20
CA ASP A 174 15.13 -2.31 15.59
C ASP A 174 13.91 -1.45 15.94
N HIS A 175 12.98 -1.98 16.74
CA HIS A 175 11.70 -1.33 17.06
C HIS A 175 11.82 0.03 17.79
N GLU A 176 12.89 0.26 18.54
CA GLU A 176 13.05 1.43 19.42
C GLU A 176 14.18 2.36 18.96
N SER A 177 15.34 1.79 18.62
CA SER A 177 16.49 2.57 18.17
C SER A 177 16.48 2.89 16.69
N PHE A 178 15.70 2.13 15.91
CA PHE A 178 15.66 2.20 14.44
C PHE A 178 17.03 1.95 13.79
N ALA A 179 17.90 1.24 14.48
CA ALA A 179 19.14 0.78 13.90
C ALA A 179 18.87 -0.31 12.88
N ILE A 180 19.53 -0.24 11.72
CA ILE A 180 19.46 -1.30 10.72
C ILE A 180 20.09 -2.55 11.32
N LYS A 181 19.31 -3.64 11.37
CA LYS A 181 19.79 -4.95 11.82
C LYS A 181 20.54 -5.67 10.71
N GLU A 182 19.80 -6.21 9.75
CA GLU A 182 20.33 -7.04 8.67
C GLU A 182 19.28 -7.22 7.55
N ALA A 183 19.68 -7.81 6.42
CA ALA A 183 18.76 -8.44 5.49
C ALA A 183 18.03 -9.59 6.19
N TRP A 184 16.74 -9.79 5.85
CA TRP A 184 15.94 -10.81 6.53
C TRP A 184 16.18 -12.21 5.97
N GLU A 185 16.31 -12.34 4.65
CA GLU A 185 16.44 -13.63 4.00
C GLU A 185 17.79 -14.31 4.34
N ALA A 186 17.72 -15.54 4.85
CA ALA A 186 18.88 -16.41 4.96
C ALA A 186 19.13 -17.18 3.65
N ASP A 187 18.07 -17.43 2.88
CA ASP A 187 18.10 -18.08 1.57
C ASP A 187 16.90 -17.58 0.76
N GLY A 188 17.17 -16.68 -0.18
CA GLY A 188 16.14 -16.01 -1.02
C GLY A 188 15.50 -16.89 -2.08
N GLY A 189 16.04 -18.08 -2.33
CA GLY A 189 15.50 -19.01 -3.31
C GLY A 189 15.46 -18.44 -4.72
N THR A 190 14.28 -18.48 -5.35
CA THR A 190 14.06 -18.02 -6.73
C THR A 190 13.39 -16.65 -6.83
N GLN A 191 12.98 -16.03 -5.72
CA GLN A 191 12.31 -14.74 -5.76
C GLN A 191 13.27 -13.63 -6.18
N TYR A 192 12.86 -12.85 -7.18
CA TYR A 192 13.65 -11.72 -7.69
C TYR A 192 12.96 -10.38 -7.41
N PHE A 193 11.66 -10.28 -7.67
CA PHE A 193 10.85 -9.10 -7.37
C PHE A 193 10.26 -9.19 -5.98
N HIS A 194 10.13 -8.04 -5.33
CA HIS A 194 9.43 -7.92 -4.06
C HIS A 194 8.42 -6.77 -4.14
N TYR A 195 7.40 -6.83 -3.29
CA TYR A 195 6.49 -5.72 -3.07
C TYR A 195 5.99 -5.73 -1.63
N ASP A 196 4.95 -6.52 -1.31
CA ASP A 196 4.39 -6.67 0.04
C ASP A 196 4.82 -8.01 0.66
N PHE A 197 4.68 -8.11 1.95
CA PHE A 197 4.97 -9.31 2.71
C PHE A 197 4.09 -9.35 3.96
N TRP A 198 3.61 -10.53 4.30
CA TRP A 198 2.88 -10.77 5.52
C TRP A 198 3.18 -12.16 6.06
N TRP A 199 2.80 -12.43 7.30
CA TRP A 199 2.85 -13.74 7.93
C TRP A 199 1.48 -14.18 8.37
N HIS A 200 1.25 -15.48 8.40
CA HIS A 200 0.04 -16.04 8.96
C HIS A 200 0.22 -16.33 10.45
N LEU A 201 -0.69 -15.83 11.31
CA LEU A 201 -0.59 -15.89 12.77
C LEU A 201 -0.53 -17.30 13.36
N GLY A 202 -1.07 -18.31 12.70
CA GLY A 202 -1.15 -19.68 13.19
C GLY A 202 -0.18 -20.69 12.54
N TYR A 203 0.58 -20.22 11.51
CA TYR A 203 1.44 -21.11 10.73
C TYR A 203 2.78 -20.43 10.49
N ASP A 204 3.86 -20.95 10.89
CA ASP A 204 5.20 -20.37 10.72
C ASP A 204 5.54 -20.01 9.25
N LYS A 205 4.64 -19.32 8.57
CA LYS A 205 4.74 -18.91 7.17
C LYS A 205 4.74 -17.40 7.02
N MET A 206 5.68 -16.94 6.22
CA MET A 206 5.58 -15.64 5.58
C MET A 206 5.14 -15.85 4.13
N ILE A 207 4.40 -14.90 3.61
CA ILE A 207 4.08 -14.81 2.19
C ILE A 207 4.58 -13.47 1.68
N THR A 208 5.14 -13.47 0.46
CA THR A 208 5.61 -12.27 -0.23
C THR A 208 5.03 -12.20 -1.63
N SER A 209 4.89 -10.99 -2.15
CA SER A 209 4.38 -10.72 -3.49
C SER A 209 5.43 -10.07 -4.37
N GLU A 210 5.11 -9.91 -5.65
CA GLU A 210 6.01 -9.44 -6.68
C GLU A 210 5.42 -8.29 -7.50
N TRP A 211 6.19 -7.23 -7.67
CA TRP A 211 5.87 -6.16 -8.63
C TRP A 211 6.88 -6.09 -9.76
N GLY A 212 7.95 -5.35 -9.55
CA GLY A 212 9.02 -5.08 -10.50
C GLY A 212 10.18 -4.41 -9.80
N THR A 213 11.22 -4.08 -10.55
CA THR A 213 12.34 -3.29 -10.03
C THR A 213 12.15 -1.80 -10.35
N PRO A 214 12.81 -0.88 -9.63
CA PRO A 214 12.59 0.56 -9.73
C PRO A 214 12.63 1.11 -11.17
N SER A 215 13.57 0.70 -11.99
CA SER A 215 13.67 1.14 -13.38
C SER A 215 12.49 0.73 -14.28
N MET A 216 11.64 -0.20 -13.82
CA MET A 216 10.48 -0.66 -14.59
C MET A 216 9.25 0.27 -14.39
N PHE A 217 9.23 1.10 -13.33
CA PHE A 217 8.04 1.87 -12.98
C PHE A 217 8.30 3.31 -12.47
N LEU A 218 9.49 3.65 -11.96
CA LEU A 218 9.74 5.00 -11.39
C LEU A 218 9.57 6.15 -12.38
N GLU A 219 9.84 5.94 -13.65
CA GLU A 219 9.60 6.93 -14.72
C GLU A 219 8.29 6.69 -15.48
N GLY A 220 7.39 5.93 -14.87
CA GLY A 220 6.15 5.46 -15.45
C GLY A 220 6.20 3.97 -15.82
N LEU A 221 5.02 3.35 -15.87
CA LEU A 221 4.89 1.96 -16.26
C LEU A 221 5.41 1.74 -17.68
N ASN A 222 6.29 0.74 -17.86
CA ASN A 222 6.78 0.36 -19.19
C ASN A 222 5.80 -0.60 -19.88
N PRO A 223 5.06 -0.16 -20.93
CA PRO A 223 4.03 -0.99 -21.55
C PRO A 223 4.60 -2.20 -22.31
N GLU A 224 5.80 -2.12 -22.85
CA GLU A 224 6.43 -3.24 -23.55
C GLU A 224 6.77 -4.37 -22.56
N LEU A 225 7.29 -4.02 -21.38
CA LEU A 225 7.54 -5.00 -20.33
C LEU A 225 6.24 -5.62 -19.82
N LEU A 226 5.18 -4.81 -19.67
CA LEU A 226 3.87 -5.30 -19.25
C LEU A 226 3.31 -6.31 -20.25
N LEU A 227 3.22 -5.94 -21.53
CA LEU A 227 2.67 -6.79 -22.56
C LEU A 227 3.51 -8.04 -22.85
N SER A 228 4.80 -8.01 -22.52
CA SER A 228 5.68 -9.19 -22.63
C SER A 228 5.76 -10.01 -21.33
N GLY A 229 4.90 -9.75 -20.34
CA GLY A 229 4.81 -10.54 -19.11
C GLY A 229 6.08 -10.48 -18.24
N LYS A 230 6.68 -9.29 -18.11
CA LYS A 230 7.95 -9.13 -17.37
C LYS A 230 7.81 -8.62 -15.94
N TYR A 231 6.62 -8.19 -15.54
CA TYR A 231 6.36 -7.87 -14.14
C TYR A 231 6.07 -9.14 -13.32
N GLY A 232 6.15 -9.02 -12.00
CA GLY A 232 5.93 -10.13 -11.10
C GLY A 232 4.53 -10.74 -11.23
N ASN A 233 4.45 -12.06 -11.19
CA ASN A 233 3.23 -12.84 -11.39
C ASN A 233 3.09 -14.00 -10.40
N SER A 234 3.79 -13.92 -9.28
CA SER A 234 3.86 -15.02 -8.30
C SER A 234 3.66 -14.53 -6.88
N LEU A 235 3.25 -15.45 -6.03
CA LEU A 235 3.39 -15.37 -4.58
C LEU A 235 4.45 -16.34 -4.12
N HIS A 236 5.15 -16.02 -3.03
CA HIS A 236 6.20 -16.87 -2.49
C HIS A 236 5.92 -17.19 -1.03
N LEU A 237 6.04 -18.47 -0.68
CA LEU A 237 5.96 -18.95 0.67
C LEU A 237 7.36 -19.16 1.26
N TRP A 238 7.49 -18.78 2.52
CA TRP A 238 8.73 -18.84 3.27
C TRP A 238 8.51 -19.50 4.62
N ASP A 239 9.49 -20.29 5.06
CA ASP A 239 9.62 -20.67 6.48
C ASP A 239 10.04 -19.39 7.26
N LEU A 240 9.14 -18.88 8.08
CA LEU A 240 9.35 -17.61 8.78
C LEU A 240 10.51 -17.71 9.80
N ARG A 241 10.68 -18.85 10.48
CA ARG A 241 11.74 -19.03 11.49
C ARG A 241 13.10 -19.26 10.86
N LYS A 242 13.14 -20.07 9.80
CA LYS A 242 14.38 -20.36 9.09
C LYS A 242 14.76 -19.28 8.11
N ARG A 243 13.84 -18.35 7.81
CA ARG A 243 14.03 -17.26 6.85
C ARG A 243 14.45 -17.79 5.46
N ARG A 244 13.78 -18.86 5.02
CA ARG A 244 14.10 -19.56 3.78
C ARG A 244 12.89 -19.66 2.88
N HIS A 245 13.12 -19.42 1.59
CA HIS A 245 12.14 -19.65 0.55
C HIS A 245 11.78 -21.14 0.48
N GLU A 246 10.49 -21.43 0.40
CA GLU A 246 9.98 -22.82 0.29
C GLU A 246 9.35 -23.08 -1.08
N LYS A 247 8.51 -22.17 -1.57
CA LYS A 247 7.70 -22.45 -2.76
C LYS A 247 7.24 -21.17 -3.42
N ALA A 248 7.26 -21.15 -4.75
CA ALA A 248 6.54 -20.15 -5.56
C ALA A 248 5.16 -20.68 -5.93
N LEU A 249 4.14 -19.83 -5.83
CA LEU A 249 2.77 -20.07 -6.27
C LEU A 249 2.51 -19.20 -7.50
N GLN A 250 2.54 -19.82 -8.67
CA GLN A 250 2.43 -19.16 -9.97
C GLN A 250 0.97 -18.84 -10.29
N LEU A 251 0.66 -17.58 -10.64
CA LEU A 251 -0.68 -17.16 -11.03
C LEU A 251 -0.96 -17.42 -12.53
N GLY A 252 0.08 -17.33 -13.34
CA GLY A 252 0.04 -17.39 -14.81
C GLY A 252 0.59 -16.10 -15.44
N ASP A 253 1.19 -16.22 -16.62
CA ASP A 253 1.96 -15.13 -17.25
C ASP A 253 1.11 -13.91 -17.62
N GLN A 254 -0.20 -14.08 -17.81
CA GLN A 254 -1.11 -12.98 -18.10
C GLN A 254 -1.40 -12.09 -16.88
N TYR A 255 -1.22 -12.59 -15.66
CA TYR A 255 -1.50 -11.84 -14.43
C TYR A 255 -0.25 -11.12 -13.96
N GLN A 256 -0.27 -9.80 -14.09
CA GLN A 256 0.92 -8.99 -13.83
C GLN A 256 0.74 -8.07 -12.61
N MET A 257 1.83 -7.88 -11.87
CA MET A 257 1.89 -7.04 -10.67
C MET A 257 0.99 -7.59 -9.55
N VAL A 258 1.52 -8.54 -8.82
CA VAL A 258 0.90 -9.08 -7.60
C VAL A 258 1.31 -8.17 -6.45
N LEU A 259 0.39 -7.35 -5.95
CA LEU A 259 0.72 -6.32 -4.97
C LEU A 259 0.35 -6.73 -3.55
N GLU A 260 -0.70 -6.16 -3.02
CA GLU A 260 -1.07 -6.23 -1.60
C GLU A 260 -1.50 -7.63 -1.14
N LEU A 261 -1.12 -7.94 0.08
CA LEU A 261 -1.40 -9.21 0.77
C LEU A 261 -2.20 -8.96 2.04
N ARG A 262 -3.20 -9.77 2.32
CA ARG A 262 -3.92 -9.72 3.60
C ARG A 262 -4.24 -11.13 4.10
N PRO A 263 -3.45 -11.66 5.03
CA PRO A 263 -3.75 -12.91 5.71
C PRO A 263 -4.95 -12.77 6.66
N ALA A 264 -5.65 -13.86 6.91
CA ALA A 264 -6.68 -13.90 7.92
C ALA A 264 -6.13 -13.56 9.32
N HIS A 265 -6.87 -12.75 10.07
CA HIS A 265 -6.52 -12.38 11.45
C HIS A 265 -6.81 -13.52 12.44
N ASN A 266 -7.69 -14.45 12.07
CA ASN A 266 -7.95 -15.63 12.87
C ASN A 266 -6.87 -16.69 12.62
N PRO A 267 -6.02 -17.01 13.64
CA PRO A 267 -4.91 -17.96 13.47
C PRO A 267 -5.32 -19.39 13.09
N LYS A 268 -6.59 -19.73 13.22
CA LYS A 268 -7.14 -21.05 12.85
C LYS A 268 -7.60 -21.12 11.39
N LYS A 269 -7.62 -20.01 10.68
CA LYS A 269 -8.07 -19.92 9.29
C LYS A 269 -6.84 -19.79 8.36
N PRO A 270 -6.36 -20.89 7.75
CA PRO A 270 -5.13 -20.88 6.96
C PRO A 270 -5.38 -20.32 5.55
N PHE A 271 -5.69 -19.03 5.45
CA PHE A 271 -5.87 -18.37 4.17
C PHE A 271 -5.51 -16.87 4.23
N GLY A 272 -5.41 -16.27 3.09
CA GLY A 272 -5.35 -14.83 2.88
C GLY A 272 -5.64 -14.47 1.44
N PHE A 273 -5.67 -13.18 1.16
CA PHE A 273 -5.95 -12.63 -0.16
C PHE A 273 -4.72 -11.92 -0.73
N ALA A 274 -4.63 -11.88 -2.06
CA ALA A 274 -3.64 -11.11 -2.81
C ALA A 274 -4.34 -10.31 -3.92
N GLY A 275 -3.99 -9.02 -4.04
CA GLY A 275 -4.45 -8.14 -5.11
C GLY A 275 -3.55 -8.24 -6.34
N VAL A 276 -4.14 -8.42 -7.52
CA VAL A 276 -3.45 -8.46 -8.81
C VAL A 276 -3.94 -7.32 -9.69
N VAL A 277 -3.00 -6.49 -10.13
CA VAL A 277 -3.30 -5.21 -10.78
C VAL A 277 -4.00 -5.38 -12.11
N ILE A 278 -3.49 -6.28 -12.96
CA ILE A 278 -3.96 -6.37 -14.34
C ILE A 278 -3.73 -7.75 -14.96
N SER A 279 -4.63 -8.15 -15.82
CA SER A 279 -4.45 -9.21 -16.80
C SER A 279 -4.13 -8.61 -18.17
N THR A 280 -3.09 -9.09 -18.83
CA THR A 280 -2.70 -8.63 -20.17
C THR A 280 -3.63 -9.13 -21.26
N GLU A 281 -4.51 -10.10 -20.99
CA GLU A 281 -5.45 -10.65 -21.96
C GLU A 281 -6.69 -9.76 -22.14
N ASP A 282 -7.23 -9.20 -21.02
CA ASP A 282 -8.53 -8.53 -21.03
C ASP A 282 -8.56 -7.24 -20.19
N LEU A 283 -7.41 -6.80 -19.69
CA LEU A 283 -7.24 -5.65 -18.79
C LEU A 283 -8.01 -5.77 -17.46
N SER A 284 -8.55 -6.94 -17.13
CA SER A 284 -9.21 -7.16 -15.84
C SER A 284 -8.21 -7.12 -14.69
N ALA A 285 -8.68 -6.75 -13.51
CA ALA A 285 -7.95 -6.96 -12.26
C ALA A 285 -8.57 -8.14 -11.49
N SER A 286 -7.83 -8.69 -10.53
CA SER A 286 -8.33 -9.86 -9.81
C SER A 286 -7.84 -9.91 -8.36
N VAL A 287 -8.60 -10.64 -7.52
CA VAL A 287 -8.16 -11.02 -6.18
C VAL A 287 -8.01 -12.54 -6.12
N TRP A 288 -6.91 -12.97 -5.55
CA TRP A 288 -6.57 -14.37 -5.42
C TRP A 288 -6.55 -14.77 -3.95
N LEU A 289 -7.14 -15.92 -3.66
CA LEU A 289 -7.10 -16.59 -2.37
C LEU A 289 -5.88 -17.51 -2.34
N TRP A 290 -4.98 -17.33 -1.38
CA TRP A 290 -3.98 -18.33 -1.02
C TRP A 290 -4.41 -19.05 0.24
N TYR A 291 -4.30 -20.36 0.27
CA TYR A 291 -4.86 -21.18 1.36
C TYR A 291 -4.13 -22.51 1.50
N LEU A 292 -4.17 -23.06 2.72
CA LEU A 292 -3.74 -24.43 2.97
C LEU A 292 -4.88 -25.40 2.67
N ASP A 293 -4.69 -26.25 1.69
CA ASP A 293 -5.63 -27.33 1.40
C ASP A 293 -5.38 -28.49 2.38
N LYS A 294 -6.35 -28.72 3.25
CA LYS A 294 -6.24 -29.74 4.31
C LYS A 294 -6.34 -31.18 3.78
N THR A 295 -6.64 -31.38 2.51
CA THR A 295 -6.75 -32.71 1.91
C THR A 295 -5.38 -33.30 1.59
N ASP A 296 -4.41 -32.46 1.25
CA ASP A 296 -3.04 -32.84 0.89
C ASP A 296 -1.96 -32.08 1.67
N ASP A 297 -2.37 -31.19 2.59
CA ASP A 297 -1.51 -30.34 3.42
C ASP A 297 -0.61 -29.40 2.58
N GLU A 298 -1.11 -28.98 1.40
CA GLU A 298 -0.40 -28.11 0.47
C GLU A 298 -0.97 -26.71 0.41
N TRP A 299 -0.10 -25.70 0.34
CA TRP A 299 -0.49 -24.33 0.05
C TRP A 299 -0.79 -24.15 -1.44
N LYS A 300 -1.97 -23.60 -1.72
CA LYS A 300 -2.53 -23.39 -3.06
C LYS A 300 -3.00 -21.98 -3.25
N ILE A 301 -3.26 -21.60 -4.50
CA ILE A 301 -3.89 -20.33 -4.88
C ILE A 301 -5.08 -20.56 -5.80
N GLN A 302 -6.06 -19.66 -5.71
CA GLN A 302 -7.23 -19.67 -6.56
C GLN A 302 -7.72 -18.24 -6.81
N LYS A 303 -8.01 -17.88 -8.07
CA LYS A 303 -8.68 -16.62 -8.38
C LYS A 303 -10.12 -16.68 -7.88
N VAL A 304 -10.51 -15.75 -7.01
CA VAL A 304 -11.84 -15.70 -6.37
C VAL A 304 -12.64 -14.46 -6.74
N ILE A 305 -12.00 -13.38 -7.20
CA ILE A 305 -12.66 -12.20 -7.73
C ILE A 305 -12.01 -11.83 -9.05
N ALA A 306 -12.83 -11.53 -10.05
CA ALA A 306 -12.43 -10.90 -11.31
C ALA A 306 -13.21 -9.60 -11.48
N ILE A 307 -12.50 -8.51 -11.76
CA ILE A 307 -13.09 -7.19 -11.98
C ILE A 307 -12.75 -6.79 -13.40
N PRO A 308 -13.73 -6.75 -14.34
CA PRO A 308 -13.46 -6.45 -15.74
C PRO A 308 -13.05 -4.99 -15.93
N ALA A 309 -12.32 -4.73 -17.01
CA ALA A 309 -12.10 -3.38 -17.50
C ALA A 309 -13.44 -2.74 -17.91
N GLU A 310 -13.55 -1.42 -17.76
CA GLU A 310 -14.77 -0.69 -18.08
C GLU A 310 -14.62 0.04 -19.43
N PRO A 311 -15.57 -0.07 -20.36
CA PRO A 311 -15.55 0.68 -21.62
C PRO A 311 -15.43 2.19 -21.37
N ALA A 312 -14.65 2.89 -22.21
CA ALA A 312 -14.52 4.33 -22.19
C ALA A 312 -14.22 4.87 -23.60
N ASP A 313 -14.64 6.10 -23.84
CA ASP A 313 -14.37 6.77 -25.11
C ASP A 313 -12.87 7.05 -25.26
N ALA A 314 -12.34 6.88 -26.47
CA ALA A 314 -10.91 7.07 -26.75
C ALA A 314 -10.41 8.46 -26.42
N ASP A 315 -11.28 9.49 -26.48
CA ASP A 315 -10.92 10.88 -26.15
C ASP A 315 -10.73 11.10 -24.66
N ASP A 316 -11.35 10.29 -23.81
CA ASP A 316 -11.23 10.35 -22.36
C ASP A 316 -10.04 9.52 -21.84
N LEU A 317 -9.52 8.63 -22.68
CA LEU A 317 -8.45 7.72 -22.30
C LEU A 317 -7.05 8.34 -22.45
N PRO A 318 -6.13 8.11 -21.53
CA PRO A 318 -4.73 8.43 -21.74
C PRO A 318 -4.17 7.68 -22.96
N PRO A 319 -3.12 8.20 -23.62
CA PRO A 319 -2.59 7.63 -24.88
C PRO A 319 -2.36 6.13 -24.84
N LEU A 320 -1.87 5.59 -23.73
CA LEU A 320 -1.59 4.17 -23.54
C LEU A 320 -2.85 3.30 -23.62
N LEU A 321 -4.01 3.81 -23.19
CA LEU A 321 -5.25 3.06 -23.10
C LEU A 321 -6.18 3.26 -24.31
N LYS A 322 -5.91 4.25 -25.18
CA LYS A 322 -6.77 4.58 -26.32
C LYS A 322 -7.03 3.39 -27.24
N GLY A 323 -6.02 2.56 -27.49
CA GLY A 323 -6.15 1.38 -28.36
C GLY A 323 -7.03 0.27 -27.80
N PHE A 324 -7.29 0.29 -26.49
CA PHE A 324 -8.11 -0.73 -25.83
C PHE A 324 -9.58 -0.30 -25.66
N GLY A 325 -9.89 0.99 -25.76
CA GLY A 325 -11.25 1.51 -25.56
C GLY A 325 -11.82 1.20 -24.17
N ALA A 326 -10.98 1.01 -23.17
CA ALA A 326 -11.39 0.60 -21.83
C ALA A 326 -10.42 1.10 -20.75
N VAL A 327 -10.94 1.27 -19.54
CA VAL A 327 -10.17 1.58 -18.32
C VAL A 327 -10.02 0.31 -17.51
N PRO A 328 -8.79 -0.17 -17.28
CA PRO A 328 -8.53 -1.27 -16.35
C PRO A 328 -8.85 -0.85 -14.90
N PRO A 329 -9.37 -1.76 -14.04
CA PRO A 329 -9.61 -1.44 -12.64
C PRO A 329 -8.33 -1.06 -11.89
N LEU A 330 -7.22 -1.73 -12.15
CA LEU A 330 -5.92 -1.54 -11.50
C LEU A 330 -6.05 -1.62 -9.98
N ILE A 331 -6.13 -2.83 -9.44
CA ILE A 331 -6.14 -3.04 -7.98
C ILE A 331 -4.78 -2.64 -7.42
N THR A 332 -4.76 -1.60 -6.58
CA THR A 332 -3.54 -1.11 -5.93
C THR A 332 -3.47 -1.45 -4.46
N ASP A 333 -4.59 -1.67 -3.80
CA ASP A 333 -4.64 -2.06 -2.39
C ASP A 333 -5.85 -2.93 -2.09
N ILE A 334 -5.70 -3.80 -1.08
CA ILE A 334 -6.79 -4.56 -0.48
C ILE A 334 -6.68 -4.51 1.04
N ASN A 335 -7.81 -4.47 1.74
CA ASN A 335 -7.83 -4.50 3.19
C ASN A 335 -8.88 -5.49 3.70
N LEU A 336 -8.49 -6.36 4.63
CA LEU A 336 -9.37 -7.33 5.26
C LEU A 336 -9.82 -6.80 6.63
N SER A 337 -11.11 -6.83 6.92
CA SER A 337 -11.63 -6.45 8.24
C SER A 337 -11.07 -7.37 9.34
N VAL A 338 -10.91 -6.83 10.55
CA VAL A 338 -10.29 -7.55 11.68
C VAL A 338 -11.05 -8.83 12.08
N ASP A 339 -12.33 -8.94 11.69
CA ASP A 339 -13.16 -10.14 11.91
C ASP A 339 -13.13 -11.12 10.73
N ASP A 340 -12.33 -10.86 9.70
CA ASP A 340 -12.17 -11.65 8.48
C ASP A 340 -13.48 -11.83 7.67
N ARG A 341 -14.39 -10.85 7.71
CA ARG A 341 -15.66 -10.93 7.03
C ARG A 341 -15.80 -10.05 5.82
N LEU A 342 -15.12 -8.90 5.81
CA LEU A 342 -15.23 -7.93 4.74
C LEU A 342 -13.85 -7.68 4.12
N LEU A 343 -13.79 -7.75 2.80
CA LEU A 343 -12.61 -7.38 2.01
C LEU A 343 -12.91 -6.10 1.24
N TYR A 344 -12.08 -5.08 1.44
CA TYR A 344 -12.11 -3.83 0.70
C TYR A 344 -11.07 -3.87 -0.41
N VAL A 345 -11.45 -3.46 -1.61
CA VAL A 345 -10.60 -3.52 -2.80
C VAL A 345 -10.56 -2.14 -3.46
N ALA A 346 -9.38 -1.54 -3.53
CA ALA A 346 -9.14 -0.26 -4.17
C ALA A 346 -8.82 -0.46 -5.65
N CYS A 347 -9.76 -0.04 -6.52
CA CYS A 347 -9.60 -0.06 -7.97
C CYS A 347 -9.19 1.35 -8.44
N TRP A 348 -7.89 1.63 -8.41
CA TRP A 348 -7.34 2.96 -8.71
C TRP A 348 -7.70 3.44 -10.12
N GLY A 349 -7.66 2.56 -11.13
CA GLY A 349 -7.92 2.91 -12.51
C GLY A 349 -9.34 3.39 -12.76
N THR A 350 -10.34 2.67 -12.26
CA THR A 350 -11.76 3.05 -12.36
C THR A 350 -12.17 4.03 -11.26
N GLY A 351 -11.31 4.28 -10.27
CA GLY A 351 -11.60 5.16 -9.12
C GLY A 351 -12.69 4.62 -8.23
N GLU A 352 -12.73 3.32 -8.02
CA GLU A 352 -13.76 2.63 -7.26
C GLU A 352 -13.19 1.93 -6.04
N MET A 353 -13.86 2.07 -4.89
CA MET A 353 -13.64 1.22 -3.73
C MET A 353 -14.78 0.21 -3.68
N ARG A 354 -14.45 -1.08 -3.68
CA ARG A 354 -15.41 -2.19 -3.59
C ARG A 354 -15.30 -2.88 -2.23
N GLN A 355 -16.45 -3.33 -1.73
CA GLN A 355 -16.55 -4.09 -0.49
C GLN A 355 -17.18 -5.45 -0.79
N TYR A 356 -16.48 -6.52 -0.41
CA TYR A 356 -16.96 -7.89 -0.58
C TYR A 356 -17.18 -8.54 0.79
N ASP A 357 -18.29 -9.29 0.95
CA ASP A 357 -18.41 -10.28 2.02
C ASP A 357 -17.56 -11.50 1.65
N VAL A 358 -16.62 -11.84 2.51
CA VAL A 358 -15.68 -12.97 2.36
C VAL A 358 -15.83 -13.96 3.51
N SER A 359 -17.04 -14.04 4.11
CA SER A 359 -17.33 -15.05 5.14
C SER A 359 -17.10 -16.47 4.64
N ASP A 360 -17.36 -16.73 3.35
CA ASP A 360 -16.79 -17.84 2.58
C ASP A 360 -15.70 -17.28 1.67
N PRO A 361 -14.40 -17.49 1.98
CA PRO A 361 -13.31 -16.91 1.21
C PRO A 361 -13.22 -17.43 -0.23
N PHE A 362 -13.84 -18.58 -0.52
CA PHE A 362 -13.88 -19.16 -1.87
C PHE A 362 -14.98 -18.57 -2.74
N LYS A 363 -15.95 -17.86 -2.14
CA LYS A 363 -17.12 -17.28 -2.83
C LYS A 363 -17.40 -15.86 -2.36
N PRO A 364 -16.49 -14.91 -2.61
CA PRO A 364 -16.71 -13.50 -2.26
C PRO A 364 -17.95 -12.94 -2.92
N GLU A 365 -18.77 -12.20 -2.17
CA GLU A 365 -19.96 -11.53 -2.68
C GLU A 365 -19.79 -10.01 -2.60
N LEU A 366 -20.00 -9.30 -3.72
CA LEU A 366 -19.97 -7.83 -3.74
C LEU A 366 -21.17 -7.29 -2.97
N VAL A 367 -20.90 -6.58 -1.87
CA VAL A 367 -21.95 -6.03 -0.98
C VAL A 367 -22.02 -4.51 -1.02
N GLY A 368 -21.08 -3.83 -1.63
CA GLY A 368 -21.10 -2.39 -1.79
C GLY A 368 -19.96 -1.86 -2.64
N SER A 369 -20.15 -0.68 -3.22
CA SER A 369 -19.10 0.06 -3.90
C SER A 369 -19.35 1.57 -3.82
N VAL A 370 -18.26 2.34 -3.95
CA VAL A 370 -18.29 3.79 -4.07
C VAL A 370 -17.24 4.26 -5.07
N ARG A 371 -17.59 5.24 -5.90
CA ARG A 371 -16.66 5.85 -6.86
C ARG A 371 -16.17 7.19 -6.35
N ILE A 372 -14.88 7.44 -6.51
CA ILE A 372 -14.20 8.65 -6.03
C ILE A 372 -13.35 9.34 -7.13
N GLY A 373 -13.49 8.94 -8.38
CA GLY A 373 -12.74 9.52 -9.51
C GLY A 373 -12.26 8.49 -10.52
N GLY A 374 -10.97 8.21 -10.51
CA GLY A 374 -10.29 7.31 -11.45
C GLY A 374 -9.69 8.02 -12.66
N ILE A 375 -9.11 7.24 -13.58
CA ILE A 375 -8.38 7.77 -14.75
C ILE A 375 -9.26 8.65 -15.63
N VAL A 376 -10.50 8.25 -15.87
CA VAL A 376 -11.47 8.98 -16.71
C VAL A 376 -12.47 9.81 -15.90
N GLY A 377 -12.32 9.87 -14.58
CA GLY A 377 -13.08 10.76 -13.70
C GLY A 377 -14.60 10.66 -13.81
N ARG A 378 -15.15 9.47 -13.63
CA ARG A 378 -16.60 9.18 -13.80
C ARG A 378 -17.49 9.74 -12.70
N THR A 379 -16.92 10.33 -11.66
CA THR A 379 -17.65 10.99 -10.58
C THR A 379 -17.04 12.32 -10.22
N PRO A 380 -17.81 13.27 -9.67
CA PRO A 380 -17.26 14.49 -9.13
C PRO A 380 -16.22 14.20 -8.04
N HIS A 381 -15.23 15.07 -7.91
CA HIS A 381 -14.28 14.98 -6.82
C HIS A 381 -15.03 15.06 -5.47
N PRO A 382 -14.69 14.25 -4.45
CA PRO A 382 -15.41 14.22 -3.16
C PRO A 382 -15.54 15.57 -2.45
N SER A 383 -14.60 16.51 -2.70
CA SER A 383 -14.65 17.86 -2.13
C SER A 383 -15.69 18.79 -2.80
N ARG A 384 -16.44 18.31 -3.78
CA ARG A 384 -17.51 19.10 -4.43
C ARG A 384 -18.87 18.53 -4.04
N PRO A 385 -19.86 19.36 -3.71
CA PRO A 385 -21.24 18.90 -3.50
C PRO A 385 -21.72 18.16 -4.76
N TRP A 386 -22.29 16.99 -4.56
CA TRP A 386 -22.91 16.25 -5.66
C TRP A 386 -24.26 16.89 -6.02
N ASP A 387 -24.41 17.26 -7.29
CA ASP A 387 -25.63 17.84 -7.85
C ASP A 387 -26.66 16.79 -8.33
N GLY A 388 -26.39 15.47 -8.07
CA GLY A 388 -27.24 14.37 -8.51
C GLY A 388 -26.97 13.90 -9.93
N SER A 389 -26.09 14.54 -10.68
CA SER A 389 -25.70 14.11 -12.02
C SER A 389 -24.41 13.30 -11.98
N LEU A 390 -24.35 12.20 -12.73
CA LEU A 390 -23.09 11.50 -13.02
C LEU A 390 -22.45 12.22 -14.22
N PRO A 391 -21.27 12.85 -14.08
CA PRO A 391 -20.56 13.36 -15.24
C PRO A 391 -20.16 12.19 -16.12
N SER A 392 -20.35 12.34 -17.41
CA SER A 392 -19.97 11.33 -18.41
C SER A 392 -18.46 11.04 -18.38
N HIS A 393 -17.65 12.03 -17.96
CA HIS A 393 -16.21 11.91 -17.78
C HIS A 393 -15.62 13.09 -16.99
N TRP A 394 -14.48 12.89 -16.37
CA TRP A 394 -13.76 13.92 -15.61
C TRP A 394 -13.02 14.92 -16.52
N GLY A 395 -12.75 14.56 -17.77
CA GLY A 395 -11.98 15.35 -18.73
C GLY A 395 -12.73 16.54 -19.36
N SER A 396 -14.04 16.57 -19.32
CA SER A 396 -14.88 17.55 -20.05
C SER A 396 -14.94 18.94 -19.44
N ARG A 397 -14.01 19.33 -18.59
CA ARG A 397 -13.93 20.72 -18.09
C ARG A 397 -13.86 21.78 -19.18
N LYS A 398 -13.47 21.40 -20.41
CA LYS A 398 -13.49 22.32 -21.55
C LYS A 398 -14.89 22.80 -21.93
N GLU A 399 -15.92 22.01 -21.64
CA GLU A 399 -17.29 22.33 -22.07
C GLU A 399 -18.04 23.31 -21.18
N ARG A 400 -17.55 23.63 -19.98
CA ARG A 400 -18.27 24.55 -19.07
C ARG A 400 -17.73 25.96 -19.03
N GLY A 401 -16.92 26.37 -20.00
CA GLY A 401 -16.57 27.77 -20.20
C GLY A 401 -15.87 28.49 -19.03
N VAL A 402 -15.32 27.76 -18.09
CA VAL A 402 -14.58 28.30 -16.94
C VAL A 402 -13.09 28.23 -17.25
N PRO A 403 -12.42 29.36 -17.49
CA PRO A 403 -10.97 29.36 -17.65
C PRO A 403 -10.32 29.06 -16.29
N CYS A 404 -10.06 27.79 -15.97
CA CYS A 404 -9.17 27.47 -14.91
C CYS A 404 -7.74 27.59 -15.43
N GLY A 405 -7.07 28.67 -15.10
CA GLY A 405 -5.67 28.93 -15.46
C GLY A 405 -4.62 28.08 -14.77
N ALA A 406 -5.00 26.92 -14.23
CA ALA A 406 -4.10 25.85 -13.81
C ALA A 406 -4.93 24.57 -13.60
N PRO A 407 -4.41 23.37 -13.93
CA PRO A 407 -5.07 22.14 -13.59
C PRO A 407 -5.19 22.05 -12.06
N CYS A 408 -6.42 22.00 -11.53
CA CYS A 408 -6.64 21.67 -10.14
C CYS A 408 -6.25 20.20 -9.96
N HIS A 409 -5.03 19.95 -9.54
CA HIS A 409 -4.64 18.65 -9.05
C HIS A 409 -5.48 18.35 -7.80
N PRO A 410 -5.99 17.16 -7.61
CA PRO A 410 -6.76 16.79 -6.42
C PRO A 410 -6.00 17.01 -5.10
N TRP A 411 -4.71 17.27 -5.15
CA TRP A 411 -3.80 17.41 -4.01
C TRP A 411 -3.05 18.73 -3.95
N ARG A 412 -3.52 19.80 -4.63
CA ARG A 412 -2.86 21.11 -4.56
C ARG A 412 -3.36 21.90 -3.34
N TRP A 413 -2.53 21.98 -2.32
CA TRP A 413 -2.67 22.93 -1.21
C TRP A 413 -2.21 24.31 -1.66
N ASP A 414 -3.07 25.32 -1.50
CA ASP A 414 -2.64 26.71 -1.59
C ASP A 414 -2.08 27.13 -0.23
N THR A 415 -0.75 27.12 -0.11
CA THR A 415 -0.04 27.53 1.10
C THR A 415 -0.12 29.03 1.39
N ARG A 416 -0.85 29.82 0.60
CA ARG A 416 -0.96 31.29 0.76
C ARG A 416 -2.07 31.75 1.68
N SER A 417 -2.96 30.89 2.15
CA SER A 417 -3.94 31.27 3.15
C SER A 417 -3.53 30.75 4.53
N GLN A 418 -2.96 31.58 5.35
CA GLN A 418 -2.77 31.33 6.81
C GLN A 418 -4.11 31.26 7.58
N SER A 419 -5.23 31.38 6.88
CA SER A 419 -6.56 31.26 7.45
C SER A 419 -7.24 30.06 6.82
N GLY A 420 -7.23 28.92 7.45
CA GLY A 420 -7.85 27.64 7.01
C GLY A 420 -9.31 27.73 6.53
N ARG A 421 -9.60 28.61 5.59
CA ARG A 421 -10.86 28.65 4.88
C ARG A 421 -10.69 27.90 3.56
N PRO A 422 -11.61 27.01 3.21
CA PRO A 422 -11.63 26.44 1.88
C PRO A 422 -11.70 27.57 0.87
N CYS A 423 -10.94 27.45 -0.21
CA CYS A 423 -11.03 28.34 -1.35
C CYS A 423 -12.50 28.46 -1.73
N SER A 424 -13.13 29.58 -1.43
CA SER A 424 -14.51 29.82 -1.80
C SER A 424 -14.60 29.73 -3.31
N SER A 425 -15.37 28.79 -3.79
CA SER A 425 -15.71 28.58 -5.17
C SER A 425 -16.37 29.85 -5.74
N ARG A 426 -15.56 30.71 -6.35
CA ARG A 426 -16.03 31.53 -7.45
C ARG A 426 -15.12 31.22 -8.63
N CYS A 427 -15.50 30.28 -9.37
CA CYS A 427 -15.34 30.06 -10.80
C CYS A 427 -16.40 29.09 -11.23
#